data_26a64aa58cf677c68c6557d284a4cc94
#
_entry.id   26a64aa58cf677c68c6557d284a4cc94
#
_cell.length_a   1.000
_cell.length_b   1.000
_cell.length_c   1.000
_cell.angle_alpha   90.00
_cell.angle_beta   90.00
_cell.angle_gamma   90.00
#
_symmetry.space_group_name_H-M   'P 1'
#
loop_
_entity.id
_entity.type
_entity.pdbx_description
1 polymer ?
#
loop_
_entity_poly.entity_id
_entity_poly.type
_entity_poly.pdbx_seq_one_letter_code
_entity_poly.pdbx_strand_id
1 'polypeptide(L)'
;MRTAICAAMAGVLLTAALVSPAAAQEHKSTGAWPTVVNAAKGHTKLALAAPPAHRLTEPTGAQPKNVVIDVLVAYTKKSARSYSDIEQDLIALAIEETNESFRASNLGHIKLRLVHAYQTDYSENGTHFDHVWRFADKGDGHMEEVHGLRDKYRADVAILVVDDDKGCGLATRVNAEAEDAFAVVHHACAATSFTLAHEIGHLLGARHEFAYVDGTKWRDIMGLKESCGGCPRLPVWSNPNPTVLVKGEPAGTTEHNNASIIARQAARVAAFR
;
A
#
# COMPACT_ATOMS: atom_id res chain seq x y z
N MET A 1 11.98 -58.43 -59.60
CA MET A 1 11.89 -56.97 -59.62
C MET A 1 10.94 -56.51 -58.51
N ARG A 2 11.44 -56.04 -57.41
CA ARG A 2 10.64 -55.50 -56.30
C ARG A 2 11.30 -54.18 -55.91
N THR A 3 10.63 -53.10 -56.23
CA THR A 3 11.04 -51.71 -55.96
C THR A 3 10.68 -51.36 -54.50
N ALA A 4 11.66 -51.01 -53.70
CA ALA A 4 11.45 -50.53 -52.32
C ALA A 4 11.28 -49.01 -52.36
N ILE A 5 10.21 -48.51 -51.77
CA ILE A 5 9.93 -47.07 -51.62
C ILE A 5 10.38 -46.71 -50.18
N CYS A 6 11.44 -45.88 -50.11
CA CYS A 6 11.84 -45.23 -48.85
C CYS A 6 10.90 -44.06 -48.54
N ALA A 7 10.17 -44.13 -47.42
CA ALA A 7 9.46 -43.00 -46.86
C ALA A 7 10.38 -42.19 -45.91
N ALA A 8 10.66 -40.93 -46.24
CA ALA A 8 11.38 -40.01 -45.38
C ALA A 8 10.40 -39.40 -44.37
N MET A 9 10.61 -39.71 -43.07
CA MET A 9 9.91 -39.00 -41.98
C MET A 9 10.65 -37.68 -41.67
N ALA A 10 9.99 -36.58 -41.93
CA ALA A 10 10.45 -35.27 -41.50
C ALA A 10 10.03 -35.06 -40.02
N GLY A 11 11.02 -35.10 -39.14
CA GLY A 11 10.85 -34.77 -37.73
C GLY A 11 10.72 -33.26 -37.54
N VAL A 12 9.58 -32.81 -37.08
CA VAL A 12 9.37 -31.43 -36.61
C VAL A 12 9.97 -31.30 -35.22
N LEU A 13 11.08 -30.62 -35.08
CA LEU A 13 11.65 -30.23 -33.81
C LEU A 13 10.83 -29.03 -33.28
N LEU A 14 10.00 -29.27 -32.29
CA LEU A 14 9.38 -28.22 -31.46
C LEU A 14 10.47 -27.66 -30.54
N THR A 15 11.01 -26.49 -30.84
CA THR A 15 11.82 -25.72 -29.90
C THR A 15 10.89 -25.05 -28.89
N ALA A 16 10.79 -25.61 -27.68
CA ALA A 16 10.18 -24.95 -26.57
C ALA A 16 11.04 -23.74 -26.16
N ALA A 17 10.58 -22.56 -26.45
CA ALA A 17 11.18 -21.34 -25.91
C ALA A 17 10.91 -21.30 -24.40
N LEU A 18 11.94 -21.51 -23.60
CA LEU A 18 11.94 -21.26 -22.17
C LEU A 18 11.81 -19.74 -21.97
N VAL A 19 10.62 -19.29 -21.61
CA VAL A 19 10.40 -17.94 -21.10
C VAL A 19 11.06 -17.90 -19.72
N SER A 20 12.23 -17.29 -19.63
CA SER A 20 12.85 -16.96 -18.34
C SER A 20 11.93 -15.99 -17.60
N PRO A 21 11.65 -16.24 -16.29
CA PRO A 21 10.99 -15.21 -15.51
C PRO A 21 11.91 -13.98 -15.44
N ALA A 22 11.36 -12.83 -15.78
CA ALA A 22 12.06 -11.56 -15.64
C ALA A 22 12.52 -11.43 -14.18
N ALA A 23 13.83 -11.39 -14.00
CA ALA A 23 14.42 -11.12 -12.69
C ALA A 23 13.96 -9.72 -12.25
N ALA A 24 13.24 -9.64 -11.15
CA ALA A 24 12.91 -8.37 -10.51
C ALA A 24 14.24 -7.68 -10.18
N GLN A 25 14.55 -6.61 -10.91
CA GLN A 25 15.69 -5.76 -10.60
C GLN A 25 15.42 -5.09 -9.27
N GLU A 26 16.17 -5.42 -8.24
CA GLU A 26 16.20 -4.67 -6.99
C GLU A 26 16.68 -3.25 -7.27
N HIS A 27 15.76 -2.31 -7.30
CA HIS A 27 16.10 -0.90 -7.34
C HIS A 27 16.73 -0.52 -6.01
N LYS A 28 18.03 -0.23 -6.02
CA LYS A 28 18.75 0.37 -4.89
C LYS A 28 18.30 1.83 -4.75
N SER A 29 17.22 2.07 -4.01
CA SER A 29 16.88 3.40 -3.54
C SER A 29 17.87 3.84 -2.46
N THR A 30 18.73 4.80 -2.76
CA THR A 30 19.69 5.42 -1.82
C THR A 30 19.14 6.66 -1.15
N GLY A 31 17.82 6.87 -1.14
CA GLY A 31 17.18 8.02 -0.51
C GLY A 31 16.59 7.68 0.86
N ALA A 32 16.89 8.50 1.87
CA ALA A 32 16.17 8.47 3.13
C ALA A 32 14.69 8.80 2.87
N TRP A 33 13.78 7.97 3.38
CA TRP A 33 12.35 8.13 3.22
C TRP A 33 11.86 9.43 3.85
N PRO A 34 11.03 10.23 3.17
CA PRO A 34 10.37 11.34 3.81
C PRO A 34 9.48 10.82 4.93
N THR A 35 9.67 11.37 6.12
CA THR A 35 8.81 11.13 7.27
C THR A 35 7.42 11.68 6.98
N VAL A 36 6.37 10.97 7.36
CA VAL A 36 4.99 11.44 7.25
C VAL A 36 4.86 12.84 7.83
N VAL A 37 4.30 13.76 7.08
CA VAL A 37 4.22 15.17 7.45
C VAL A 37 2.80 15.49 7.89
N ASN A 38 2.61 15.80 9.17
CA ASN A 38 1.40 16.46 9.63
C ASN A 38 1.53 17.96 9.34
N ALA A 39 1.14 18.41 8.17
CA ALA A 39 1.11 19.83 7.83
C ALA A 39 -0.33 20.31 7.78
N ALA A 40 -0.69 21.17 8.72
CA ALA A 40 -1.79 22.12 8.52
C ALA A 40 -1.42 23.08 7.39
N LYS A 41 -2.40 23.58 6.65
CA LYS A 41 -2.27 24.50 5.50
C LYS A 41 -1.01 25.37 5.56
N GLY A 42 -0.04 25.07 4.71
CA GLY A 42 1.29 25.70 4.70
C GLY A 42 2.44 24.69 4.52
N HIS A 43 2.16 23.55 3.97
CA HIS A 43 3.00 22.40 3.55
C HIS A 43 4.53 22.58 3.79
N THR A 44 4.93 22.67 5.05
CA THR A 44 6.33 22.72 5.45
C THR A 44 6.80 21.37 5.95
N LYS A 45 7.98 20.92 5.52
CA LYS A 45 8.66 19.72 6.04
C LYS A 45 9.04 19.93 7.51
N LEU A 46 8.12 19.71 8.44
CA LEU A 46 8.39 19.79 9.88
C LEU A 46 8.49 18.39 10.47
N ALA A 47 9.58 18.14 11.20
CA ALA A 47 9.73 16.94 12.01
C ALA A 47 8.72 16.97 13.17
N LEU A 48 7.98 15.88 13.35
CA LEU A 48 6.95 15.74 14.39
C LEU A 48 7.58 15.50 15.76
N ALA A 49 7.19 16.33 16.74
CA ALA A 49 7.29 15.97 18.15
C ALA A 49 6.24 14.89 18.47
N ALA A 50 6.65 13.82 19.17
CA ALA A 50 5.75 12.76 19.58
C ALA A 50 4.65 13.31 20.50
N PRO A 51 3.35 13.00 20.23
CA PRO A 51 2.29 13.32 21.16
C PRO A 51 2.38 12.46 22.43
N PRO A 52 1.85 12.90 23.56
CA PRO A 52 1.92 12.15 24.82
C PRO A 52 1.23 10.79 24.70
N ALA A 53 1.82 9.79 25.34
CA ALA A 53 1.31 8.42 25.36
C ALA A 53 -0.09 8.37 26.02
N HIS A 54 -1.14 8.18 25.21
CA HIS A 54 -2.46 7.87 25.73
C HIS A 54 -2.50 6.39 26.14
N ARG A 55 -2.82 6.15 27.43
CA ARG A 55 -3.08 4.80 27.95
C ARG A 55 -4.33 4.24 27.24
N LEU A 56 -4.12 3.19 26.45
CA LEU A 56 -5.16 2.51 25.69
C LEU A 56 -5.99 1.65 26.64
N THR A 57 -7.27 2.00 26.85
CA THR A 57 -8.23 1.11 27.50
C THR A 57 -8.73 0.09 26.47
N GLU A 58 -8.67 -1.19 26.82
CA GLU A 58 -9.16 -2.27 25.97
C GLU A 58 -10.68 -2.17 25.76
N PRO A 59 -11.18 -2.40 24.54
CA PRO A 59 -12.63 -2.42 24.31
C PRO A 59 -13.22 -3.76 24.79
N THR A 60 -14.20 -3.69 25.69
CA THR A 60 -14.95 -4.84 26.18
C THR A 60 -15.92 -5.39 25.13
N GLY A 61 -15.65 -6.58 24.62
CA GLY A 61 -16.63 -7.67 24.43
C GLY A 61 -17.66 -7.62 23.30
N ALA A 62 -17.73 -6.62 22.41
CA ALA A 62 -18.61 -6.69 21.24
C ALA A 62 -17.82 -7.23 20.02
N GLN A 63 -18.41 -8.22 19.31
CA GLN A 63 -17.84 -8.68 18.04
C GLN A 63 -17.68 -7.46 17.11
N PRO A 64 -16.51 -7.26 16.49
CA PRO A 64 -16.31 -6.12 15.62
C PRO A 64 -17.26 -6.22 14.43
N LYS A 65 -18.00 -5.12 14.16
CA LYS A 65 -18.84 -5.01 12.97
C LYS A 65 -17.95 -5.04 11.74
N ASN A 66 -18.39 -5.68 10.66
CA ASN A 66 -17.71 -5.58 9.37
C ASN A 66 -17.60 -4.12 8.95
N VAL A 67 -16.39 -3.69 8.68
CA VAL A 67 -16.04 -2.34 8.24
C VAL A 67 -15.53 -2.42 6.81
N VAL A 68 -16.13 -1.67 5.90
CA VAL A 68 -15.67 -1.55 4.51
C VAL A 68 -15.19 -0.13 4.30
N ILE A 69 -13.94 0.03 3.90
CA ILE A 69 -13.33 1.31 3.53
C ILE A 69 -13.30 1.37 2.00
N ASP A 70 -13.98 2.34 1.43
CA ASP A 70 -14.07 2.54 -0.01
C ASP A 70 -12.87 3.32 -0.52
N VAL A 71 -12.19 2.74 -1.52
CA VAL A 71 -10.93 3.25 -2.07
C VAL A 71 -11.13 3.67 -3.51
N LEU A 72 -10.76 4.91 -3.82
CA LEU A 72 -10.59 5.41 -5.18
C LEU A 72 -9.11 5.40 -5.52
N VAL A 73 -8.75 4.94 -6.73
CA VAL A 73 -7.36 4.93 -7.19
C VAL A 73 -7.26 5.70 -8.50
N ALA A 74 -6.47 6.78 -8.49
CA ALA A 74 -6.01 7.44 -9.69
C ALA A 74 -4.63 6.89 -10.09
N TYR A 75 -4.34 6.80 -11.38
CA TYR A 75 -3.01 6.41 -11.86
C TYR A 75 -2.58 7.28 -13.03
N THR A 76 -1.29 7.55 -13.12
CA THR A 76 -0.74 8.38 -14.20
C THR A 76 -0.56 7.54 -15.47
N LYS A 77 -0.55 8.22 -16.60
CA LYS A 77 -0.18 7.59 -17.88
C LYS A 77 1.23 6.98 -17.84
N LYS A 78 2.13 7.55 -17.03
CA LYS A 78 3.51 7.09 -16.92
C LYS A 78 3.57 5.76 -16.16
N SER A 79 2.89 5.64 -15.01
CA SER A 79 2.81 4.40 -14.25
C SER A 79 2.10 3.27 -15.01
N ALA A 80 1.07 3.61 -15.81
CA ALA A 80 0.32 2.63 -16.58
C ALA A 80 1.15 1.91 -17.67
N ARG A 81 2.21 2.53 -18.18
CA ARG A 81 3.05 1.95 -19.27
C ARG A 81 3.73 0.63 -18.91
N SER A 82 3.89 0.36 -17.61
CA SER A 82 4.54 -0.85 -17.11
C SER A 82 3.61 -2.08 -17.06
N TYR A 83 2.33 -1.91 -17.42
CA TYR A 83 1.29 -2.93 -17.28
C TYR A 83 0.48 -3.06 -18.57
N SER A 84 -0.05 -4.25 -18.82
CA SER A 84 -1.04 -4.47 -19.88
C SER A 84 -2.40 -3.91 -19.46
N ASP A 85 -2.74 -4.09 -18.20
CA ASP A 85 -3.93 -3.54 -17.56
C ASP A 85 -3.58 -3.21 -16.09
N ILE A 86 -3.23 -1.96 -15.83
CA ILE A 86 -2.79 -1.54 -14.48
C ILE A 86 -3.87 -1.72 -13.42
N GLU A 87 -5.15 -1.68 -13.79
CA GLU A 87 -6.24 -1.84 -12.85
C GLU A 87 -6.32 -3.30 -12.36
N GLN A 88 -6.12 -4.27 -13.25
CA GLN A 88 -6.11 -5.70 -12.89
C GLN A 88 -4.73 -6.17 -12.41
N ASP A 89 -3.67 -5.81 -13.12
CA ASP A 89 -2.32 -6.33 -12.88
C ASP A 89 -1.68 -5.77 -11.61
N LEU A 90 -2.09 -4.57 -11.17
CA LEU A 90 -1.51 -3.88 -10.02
C LEU A 90 -2.55 -3.48 -8.96
N ILE A 91 -3.57 -2.68 -9.35
CA ILE A 91 -4.45 -2.03 -8.37
C ILE A 91 -5.30 -3.07 -7.63
N ALA A 92 -5.95 -3.97 -8.37
CA ALA A 92 -6.75 -5.03 -7.77
C ALA A 92 -5.89 -5.95 -6.87
N LEU A 93 -4.67 -6.28 -7.31
CA LEU A 93 -3.71 -7.07 -6.53
C LEU A 93 -3.33 -6.36 -5.23
N ALA A 94 -2.94 -5.08 -5.28
CA ALA A 94 -2.52 -4.33 -4.11
C ALA A 94 -3.66 -4.16 -3.07
N ILE A 95 -4.90 -3.99 -3.52
CA ILE A 95 -6.09 -4.00 -2.66
C ILE A 95 -6.28 -5.37 -2.00
N GLU A 96 -6.18 -6.47 -2.76
CA GLU A 96 -6.36 -7.82 -2.20
C GLU A 96 -5.23 -8.20 -1.24
N GLU A 97 -3.98 -7.88 -1.53
CA GLU A 97 -2.86 -8.09 -0.61
C GLU A 97 -3.03 -7.29 0.70
N THR A 98 -3.59 -6.08 0.63
CA THR A 98 -3.93 -5.31 1.83
C THR A 98 -5.02 -6.02 2.64
N ASN A 99 -6.07 -6.52 1.98
CA ASN A 99 -7.12 -7.30 2.63
C ASN A 99 -6.58 -8.59 3.26
N GLU A 100 -5.66 -9.27 2.58
CA GLU A 100 -5.00 -10.46 3.14
C GLU A 100 -4.17 -10.12 4.38
N SER A 101 -3.46 -8.98 4.37
CA SER A 101 -2.70 -8.52 5.53
C SER A 101 -3.59 -8.24 6.75
N PHE A 102 -4.81 -7.72 6.54
CA PHE A 102 -5.79 -7.57 7.61
C PHE A 102 -6.24 -8.93 8.15
N ARG A 103 -6.54 -9.90 7.28
CA ARG A 103 -6.90 -11.27 7.70
C ARG A 103 -5.77 -11.93 8.51
N ALA A 104 -4.55 -11.85 7.99
CA ALA A 104 -3.36 -12.40 8.64
C ALA A 104 -3.07 -11.79 10.03
N SER A 105 -3.57 -10.59 10.28
CA SER A 105 -3.34 -9.84 11.52
C SER A 105 -4.53 -9.82 12.48
N ASN A 106 -5.49 -10.75 12.33
CA ASN A 106 -6.73 -10.80 13.13
C ASN A 106 -7.60 -9.53 13.00
N LEU A 107 -7.52 -8.86 11.85
CA LEU A 107 -8.31 -7.68 11.47
C LEU A 107 -9.30 -7.99 10.33
N GLY A 108 -9.64 -9.26 10.11
CA GLY A 108 -10.46 -9.72 8.98
C GLY A 108 -11.88 -9.15 8.91
N HIS A 109 -12.32 -8.42 9.95
CA HIS A 109 -13.55 -7.63 9.93
C HIS A 109 -13.41 -6.29 9.19
N ILE A 110 -12.20 -5.88 8.81
CA ILE A 110 -11.89 -4.69 8.01
C ILE A 110 -11.59 -5.13 6.59
N LYS A 111 -12.17 -4.43 5.62
CA LYS A 111 -11.96 -4.71 4.20
C LYS A 111 -11.84 -3.41 3.41
N LEU A 112 -10.85 -3.34 2.52
CA LEU A 112 -10.82 -2.33 1.46
C LEU A 112 -11.69 -2.79 0.29
N ARG A 113 -12.43 -1.87 -0.31
CA ARG A 113 -13.18 -2.07 -1.55
C ARG A 113 -12.77 -1.03 -2.57
N LEU A 114 -12.24 -1.46 -3.70
CA LEU A 114 -12.02 -0.56 -4.84
C LEU A 114 -13.39 -0.16 -5.40
N VAL A 115 -13.73 1.12 -5.34
CA VAL A 115 -14.99 1.66 -5.85
C VAL A 115 -14.84 2.35 -7.20
N HIS A 116 -13.63 2.84 -7.51
CA HIS A 116 -13.31 3.43 -8.80
C HIS A 116 -11.80 3.45 -9.02
N ALA A 117 -11.38 3.17 -10.26
CA ALA A 117 -10.04 3.42 -10.74
C ALA A 117 -10.10 4.25 -12.03
N TYR A 118 -9.14 5.15 -12.24
CA TYR A 118 -9.11 5.95 -13.45
C TYR A 118 -7.71 6.49 -13.75
N GLN A 119 -7.43 6.70 -15.05
CA GLN A 119 -6.22 7.38 -15.49
C GLN A 119 -6.41 8.89 -15.37
N THR A 120 -5.56 9.55 -14.56
CA THR A 120 -5.50 11.02 -14.53
C THR A 120 -4.58 11.57 -15.62
N ASP A 121 -4.82 12.80 -16.06
CA ASP A 121 -3.98 13.51 -17.03
C ASP A 121 -2.80 14.26 -16.37
N TYR A 122 -2.48 13.88 -15.13
CA TYR A 122 -1.42 14.49 -14.35
C TYR A 122 -0.02 14.13 -14.89
N SER A 123 0.83 15.16 -15.04
CA SER A 123 2.25 15.01 -15.38
C SER A 123 3.10 15.01 -14.10
N GLU A 124 3.86 13.93 -13.92
CA GLU A 124 4.70 13.72 -12.73
C GLU A 124 5.94 14.63 -12.75
N ASN A 125 5.83 15.79 -12.11
CA ASN A 125 6.93 16.73 -11.90
C ASN A 125 7.11 16.98 -10.42
N GLY A 126 8.31 16.71 -9.89
CA GLY A 126 8.62 16.92 -8.46
C GLY A 126 8.93 15.63 -7.72
N THR A 127 8.47 15.54 -6.49
CA THR A 127 8.69 14.43 -5.56
C THR A 127 7.36 13.86 -5.08
N HIS A 128 7.36 12.74 -4.35
CA HIS A 128 6.15 12.20 -3.71
C HIS A 128 5.41 13.24 -2.86
N PHE A 129 6.14 14.16 -2.22
CA PHE A 129 5.54 15.26 -1.47
C PHE A 129 4.72 16.19 -2.40
N ASP A 130 5.29 16.57 -3.55
CA ASP A 130 4.57 17.40 -4.53
C ASP A 130 3.36 16.65 -5.10
N HIS A 131 3.51 15.36 -5.40
CA HIS A 131 2.44 14.54 -5.98
C HIS A 131 1.27 14.37 -5.02
N VAL A 132 1.52 14.05 -3.73
CA VAL A 132 0.45 13.81 -2.77
C VAL A 132 -0.34 15.09 -2.46
N TRP A 133 0.33 16.25 -2.37
CA TRP A 133 -0.36 17.49 -2.08
C TRP A 133 -1.12 18.04 -3.29
N ARG A 134 -0.58 17.92 -4.50
CA ARG A 134 -1.32 18.21 -5.74
C ARG A 134 -2.52 17.29 -5.97
N PHE A 135 -2.49 16.11 -5.38
CA PHE A 135 -3.62 15.19 -5.43
C PHE A 135 -4.67 15.49 -4.34
N ALA A 136 -4.24 16.02 -3.20
CA ALA A 136 -5.10 16.28 -2.04
C ALA A 136 -5.68 17.71 -2.00
N ASP A 137 -4.95 18.71 -2.52
CA ASP A 137 -5.37 20.11 -2.46
C ASP A 137 -6.46 20.43 -3.49
N LYS A 138 -7.32 21.37 -3.14
CA LYS A 138 -8.36 21.88 -4.02
C LYS A 138 -7.99 23.27 -4.55
N GLY A 139 -8.22 23.50 -5.84
CA GLY A 139 -8.05 24.79 -6.45
C GLY A 139 -6.61 25.14 -6.79
N ASP A 140 -5.72 24.15 -6.84
CA ASP A 140 -4.32 24.30 -7.24
C ASP A 140 -4.09 24.05 -8.74
N GLY A 141 -5.13 23.61 -9.46
CA GLY A 141 -5.10 23.31 -10.89
C GLY A 141 -4.55 21.92 -11.25
N HIS A 142 -4.42 21.04 -10.26
CA HIS A 142 -3.96 19.65 -10.46
C HIS A 142 -5.01 18.65 -9.99
N MET A 143 -5.35 17.69 -10.84
CA MET A 143 -6.21 16.54 -10.52
C MET A 143 -7.51 16.91 -9.76
N GLU A 144 -8.08 18.09 -10.02
CA GLU A 144 -9.28 18.62 -9.36
C GLU A 144 -10.47 17.66 -9.44
N GLU A 145 -10.52 16.82 -10.48
CA GLU A 145 -11.56 15.82 -10.70
C GLU A 145 -11.67 14.80 -9.58
N VAL A 146 -10.57 14.52 -8.84
CA VAL A 146 -10.55 13.51 -7.78
C VAL A 146 -11.58 13.81 -6.69
N HIS A 147 -11.77 15.07 -6.34
CA HIS A 147 -12.70 15.48 -5.28
C HIS A 147 -14.14 15.16 -5.65
N GLY A 148 -14.54 15.50 -6.88
CA GLY A 148 -15.86 15.15 -7.42
C GLY A 148 -16.05 13.64 -7.60
N LEU A 149 -15.00 12.92 -7.98
CA LEU A 149 -15.04 11.47 -8.11
C LEU A 149 -15.13 10.79 -6.74
N ARG A 150 -14.40 11.27 -5.71
CA ARG A 150 -14.55 10.77 -4.33
C ARG A 150 -15.99 10.87 -3.84
N ASP A 151 -16.62 12.03 -4.03
CA ASP A 151 -18.01 12.25 -3.61
C ASP A 151 -18.97 11.35 -4.42
N LYS A 152 -18.79 11.28 -5.75
CA LYS A 152 -19.63 10.48 -6.65
C LYS A 152 -19.58 8.98 -6.31
N TYR A 153 -18.41 8.45 -6.05
CA TYR A 153 -18.21 7.02 -5.75
C TYR A 153 -18.20 6.72 -4.26
N ARG A 154 -18.39 7.75 -3.40
CA ARG A 154 -18.38 7.65 -1.95
C ARG A 154 -17.08 7.03 -1.42
N ALA A 155 -15.96 7.41 -2.01
CA ALA A 155 -14.66 6.87 -1.63
C ALA A 155 -14.13 7.54 -0.37
N ASP A 156 -13.88 6.76 0.66
CA ASP A 156 -13.35 7.21 1.94
C ASP A 156 -11.91 7.70 1.81
N VAL A 157 -11.10 7.00 1.02
CA VAL A 157 -9.70 7.32 0.78
C VAL A 157 -9.41 7.37 -0.72
N ALA A 158 -8.40 8.16 -1.11
CA ALA A 158 -7.93 8.24 -2.49
C ALA A 158 -6.42 7.99 -2.57
N ILE A 159 -6.01 7.16 -3.52
CA ILE A 159 -4.61 6.79 -3.75
C ILE A 159 -4.22 7.22 -5.16
N LEU A 160 -3.05 7.86 -5.30
CA LEU A 160 -2.43 8.16 -6.59
C LEU A 160 -1.28 7.19 -6.85
N VAL A 161 -1.33 6.49 -7.97
CA VAL A 161 -0.23 5.61 -8.44
C VAL A 161 0.62 6.37 -9.44
N VAL A 162 1.92 6.51 -9.13
CA VAL A 162 2.92 7.23 -9.93
C VAL A 162 4.09 6.33 -10.35
N ASP A 163 4.90 6.81 -11.29
CA ASP A 163 6.19 6.23 -11.68
C ASP A 163 7.33 7.19 -11.26
N ASP A 164 7.33 7.61 -9.99
CA ASP A 164 8.41 8.37 -9.37
C ASP A 164 9.19 7.42 -8.43
N ASP A 165 10.41 7.06 -8.83
CA ASP A 165 11.28 6.11 -8.14
C ASP A 165 12.08 6.71 -6.97
N LYS A 166 11.86 8.00 -6.64
CA LYS A 166 12.52 8.69 -5.52
C LYS A 166 11.98 8.28 -4.15
N GLY A 167 10.94 7.48 -4.12
CA GLY A 167 10.32 6.92 -2.94
C GLY A 167 9.36 5.80 -3.30
N CYS A 168 8.81 5.07 -2.32
CA CYS A 168 7.73 4.11 -2.59
C CYS A 168 6.35 4.67 -2.33
N GLY A 169 6.19 5.56 -1.33
CA GLY A 169 4.90 6.16 -1.04
C GLY A 169 4.98 7.28 -0.02
N LEU A 170 3.86 7.99 0.13
CA LEU A 170 3.67 9.03 1.12
C LEU A 170 2.16 9.24 1.36
N ALA A 171 1.71 9.16 2.60
CA ALA A 171 0.39 9.61 3.01
C ALA A 171 0.43 11.11 3.39
N THR A 172 -0.67 11.83 3.21
CA THR A 172 -0.81 13.23 3.63
C THR A 172 -0.58 13.40 5.12
N ARG A 173 -1.05 12.45 5.93
CA ARG A 173 -0.85 12.42 7.39
C ARG A 173 -1.09 11.07 8.01
N VAL A 174 -0.66 10.94 9.26
CA VAL A 174 -1.06 9.86 10.16
C VAL A 174 -2.38 10.22 10.82
N ASN A 175 -3.35 9.29 10.81
CA ASN A 175 -4.69 9.49 11.33
C ASN A 175 -5.43 10.63 10.59
N ALA A 176 -5.63 10.42 9.30
CA ALA A 176 -6.24 11.40 8.40
C ALA A 176 -7.69 11.72 8.80
N GLU A 177 -8.12 12.93 8.47
CA GLU A 177 -9.52 13.34 8.42
C GLU A 177 -10.06 13.19 7.00
N ALA A 178 -11.37 13.39 6.81
CA ALA A 178 -12.02 13.16 5.52
C ALA A 178 -11.45 14.02 4.38
N GLU A 179 -11.00 15.24 4.68
CA GLU A 179 -10.47 16.20 3.71
C GLU A 179 -9.06 15.84 3.22
N ASP A 180 -8.30 15.11 4.03
CA ASP A 180 -6.90 14.81 3.75
C ASP A 180 -6.58 13.30 3.75
N ALA A 181 -7.59 12.46 3.51
CA ALA A 181 -7.42 11.02 3.35
C ALA A 181 -6.89 10.64 1.95
N PHE A 182 -5.66 11.09 1.65
CA PHE A 182 -4.98 10.87 0.38
C PHE A 182 -3.59 10.28 0.59
N ALA A 183 -3.13 9.50 -0.38
CA ALA A 183 -1.76 9.01 -0.41
C ALA A 183 -1.28 8.85 -1.86
N VAL A 184 0.05 8.84 -2.04
CA VAL A 184 0.71 8.50 -3.30
C VAL A 184 1.55 7.25 -3.12
N VAL A 185 1.61 6.39 -4.13
CA VAL A 185 2.45 5.19 -4.16
C VAL A 185 3.17 5.06 -5.50
N HIS A 186 4.43 4.65 -5.47
CA HIS A 186 5.14 4.23 -6.68
C HIS A 186 4.63 2.86 -7.14
N HIS A 187 4.31 2.74 -8.44
CA HIS A 187 3.69 1.53 -8.99
C HIS A 187 4.48 0.24 -8.68
N ALA A 188 5.82 0.27 -8.77
CA ALA A 188 6.64 -0.91 -8.52
C ALA A 188 6.69 -1.34 -7.04
N CYS A 189 6.28 -0.47 -6.11
CA CYS A 189 6.24 -0.76 -4.67
C CYS A 189 4.83 -1.11 -4.17
N ALA A 190 3.78 -0.72 -4.90
CA ALA A 190 2.40 -0.70 -4.41
C ALA A 190 1.95 -2.06 -3.86
N ALA A 191 2.10 -3.13 -4.64
CA ALA A 191 1.84 -4.51 -4.23
C ALA A 191 3.09 -5.17 -3.65
N THR A 192 4.15 -5.35 -4.42
CA THR A 192 5.33 -6.18 -4.09
C THR A 192 6.03 -5.80 -2.78
N SER A 193 5.91 -4.54 -2.34
CA SER A 193 6.45 -4.05 -1.07
C SER A 193 5.36 -3.66 -0.08
N PHE A 194 4.10 -4.00 -0.34
CA PHE A 194 2.94 -3.66 0.50
C PHE A 194 2.83 -2.16 0.79
N THR A 195 3.27 -1.31 -0.15
CA THR A 195 3.31 0.13 0.09
C THR A 195 1.90 0.72 0.09
N LEU A 196 0.97 0.22 -0.73
CA LEU A 196 -0.43 0.65 -0.65
C LEU A 196 -1.02 0.38 0.74
N ALA A 197 -0.79 -0.80 1.31
CA ALA A 197 -1.18 -1.12 2.68
C ALA A 197 -0.53 -0.18 3.70
N HIS A 198 0.78 0.08 3.56
CA HIS A 198 1.54 0.97 4.44
C HIS A 198 0.96 2.39 4.49
N GLU A 199 0.69 3.00 3.32
CA GLU A 199 0.16 4.37 3.26
C GLU A 199 -1.29 4.44 3.77
N ILE A 200 -2.14 3.45 3.44
CA ILE A 200 -3.47 3.33 4.05
C ILE A 200 -3.37 3.13 5.56
N GLY A 201 -2.37 2.39 6.03
CA GLY A 201 -2.07 2.25 7.45
C GLY A 201 -1.84 3.59 8.14
N HIS A 202 -1.07 4.49 7.51
CA HIS A 202 -0.89 5.85 8.02
C HIS A 202 -2.21 6.62 8.09
N LEU A 203 -3.03 6.57 7.05
CA LEU A 203 -4.35 7.22 7.06
C LEU A 203 -5.24 6.69 8.19
N LEU A 204 -5.13 5.41 8.53
CA LEU A 204 -5.77 4.74 9.67
C LEU A 204 -5.06 5.00 11.02
N GLY A 205 -3.99 5.78 11.06
CA GLY A 205 -3.28 6.13 12.29
C GLY A 205 -2.12 5.21 12.66
N ALA A 206 -1.83 4.17 11.89
CA ALA A 206 -0.67 3.31 12.12
C ALA A 206 0.65 4.11 11.98
N ARG A 207 1.65 3.72 12.76
CA ARG A 207 2.92 4.47 12.89
C ARG A 207 4.13 3.54 12.83
N HIS A 208 5.25 4.07 12.40
CA HIS A 208 6.53 3.36 12.37
C HIS A 208 7.01 2.98 13.78
N GLU A 209 6.74 3.83 14.78
CA GLU A 209 7.17 3.61 16.18
C GLU A 209 6.50 2.39 16.81
N PHE A 210 5.34 1.99 16.28
CA PHE A 210 4.59 0.80 16.74
C PHE A 210 4.76 -0.40 15.81
N ALA A 211 5.68 -0.30 14.85
CA ALA A 211 6.02 -1.42 13.98
C ALA A 211 6.79 -2.51 14.73
N TYR A 212 6.60 -3.74 14.33
CA TYR A 212 7.37 -4.86 14.85
C TYR A 212 8.44 -5.31 13.85
N VAL A 213 9.65 -5.47 14.39
CA VAL A 213 10.83 -5.93 13.64
C VAL A 213 11.45 -7.10 14.39
N ASP A 214 11.53 -8.27 13.76
CA ASP A 214 12.17 -9.45 14.32
C ASP A 214 13.67 -9.48 13.97
N GLY A 215 14.42 -8.67 14.68
CA GLY A 215 15.87 -8.54 14.46
C GLY A 215 16.20 -8.22 13.01
N THR A 216 16.95 -9.10 12.34
CA THR A 216 17.28 -8.99 10.91
C THR A 216 16.48 -9.94 10.03
N LYS A 217 15.48 -10.65 10.57
CA LYS A 217 14.75 -11.69 9.84
C LYS A 217 13.61 -11.13 9.00
N TRP A 218 12.80 -10.23 9.57
CA TRP A 218 11.65 -9.61 8.90
C TRP A 218 11.15 -8.37 9.64
N ARG A 219 10.32 -7.60 8.97
CA ARG A 219 9.57 -6.45 9.53
C ARG A 219 8.11 -6.53 9.10
N ASP A 220 7.23 -5.95 9.92
CA ASP A 220 5.81 -5.79 9.59
C ASP A 220 5.59 -4.72 8.49
N ILE A 221 4.32 -4.47 8.11
CA ILE A 221 3.98 -3.49 7.08
C ILE A 221 4.49 -2.08 7.43
N MET A 222 4.45 -1.67 8.70
CA MET A 222 4.89 -0.34 9.13
C MET A 222 6.40 -0.24 9.41
N GLY A 223 7.11 -1.38 9.43
CA GLY A 223 8.55 -1.42 9.68
C GLY A 223 9.36 -0.76 8.57
N LEU A 224 10.36 0.03 8.95
CA LEU A 224 11.30 0.66 8.02
C LEU A 224 12.41 -0.33 7.62
N LYS A 225 12.91 -0.22 6.39
CA LYS A 225 13.97 -1.08 5.87
C LYS A 225 15.26 -0.93 6.69
N GLU A 226 15.55 0.28 7.11
CA GLU A 226 16.73 0.67 7.89
C GLU A 226 16.73 0.05 9.30
N SER A 227 15.55 -0.21 9.88
CA SER A 227 15.42 -0.78 11.23
C SER A 227 15.99 -2.20 11.37
N CYS A 228 16.20 -2.90 10.24
CA CYS A 228 16.68 -4.29 10.23
C CYS A 228 17.76 -4.58 9.17
N GLY A 229 18.41 -3.54 8.65
CA GLY A 229 19.45 -3.71 7.63
C GLY A 229 18.95 -4.29 6.30
N GLY A 230 17.68 -4.05 5.95
CA GLY A 230 17.10 -4.47 4.68
C GLY A 230 16.31 -5.77 4.71
N CYS A 231 15.89 -6.24 5.86
CA CYS A 231 15.08 -7.46 5.97
C CYS A 231 13.75 -7.36 5.19
N PRO A 232 13.16 -8.49 4.78
CA PRO A 232 11.90 -8.48 4.03
C PRO A 232 10.75 -7.91 4.86
N ARG A 233 9.86 -7.13 4.19
CA ARG A 233 8.56 -6.75 4.74
C ARG A 233 7.58 -7.89 4.53
N LEU A 234 6.83 -8.24 5.58
CA LEU A 234 5.79 -9.27 5.49
C LEU A 234 4.40 -8.63 5.58
N PRO A 235 3.37 -9.25 4.98
CA PRO A 235 1.99 -8.75 4.96
C PRO A 235 1.28 -8.98 6.30
N VAL A 236 1.83 -8.41 7.35
CA VAL A 236 1.28 -8.51 8.71
C VAL A 236 1.39 -7.15 9.41
N TRP A 237 0.41 -6.82 10.22
CA TRP A 237 0.40 -5.66 11.10
C TRP A 237 0.85 -6.10 12.49
N SER A 238 1.71 -5.33 13.14
CA SER A 238 2.13 -5.62 14.52
C SER A 238 0.91 -5.84 15.42
N ASN A 239 0.87 -7.03 16.04
CA ASN A 239 -0.24 -7.46 16.86
C ASN A 239 0.25 -8.41 17.98
N PRO A 240 0.06 -8.08 19.27
CA PRO A 240 0.44 -8.95 20.39
C PRO A 240 -0.50 -10.14 20.60
N ASN A 241 -1.58 -10.27 19.83
CA ASN A 241 -2.50 -11.38 19.95
C ASN A 241 -1.75 -12.71 19.70
N PRO A 242 -1.81 -13.69 20.64
CA PRO A 242 -1.05 -14.94 20.53
C PRO A 242 -1.48 -15.84 19.36
N THR A 243 -2.56 -15.51 18.65
CA THR A 243 -2.97 -16.22 17.43
C THR A 243 -2.37 -15.61 16.15
N VAL A 244 -1.75 -14.42 16.24
CA VAL A 244 -1.09 -13.76 15.10
C VAL A 244 0.40 -14.10 15.13
N LEU A 245 0.76 -15.15 14.38
CA LEU A 245 2.10 -15.69 14.36
C LEU A 245 2.73 -15.57 12.97
N VAL A 246 4.01 -15.22 12.95
CA VAL A 246 4.86 -15.28 11.76
C VAL A 246 5.92 -16.35 11.99
N LYS A 247 5.86 -17.44 11.22
CA LYS A 247 6.76 -18.61 11.38
C LYS A 247 6.78 -19.19 12.80
N GLY A 248 5.65 -19.11 13.52
CA GLY A 248 5.50 -19.60 14.88
C GLY A 248 5.88 -18.61 15.98
N GLU A 249 6.36 -17.42 15.64
CA GLU A 249 6.71 -16.36 16.60
C GLU A 249 5.65 -15.25 16.59
N PRO A 250 5.40 -14.55 17.72
CA PRO A 250 4.46 -13.44 17.78
C PRO A 250 4.78 -12.33 16.80
N ALA A 251 3.75 -11.75 16.17
CA ALA A 251 3.90 -10.66 15.22
C ALA A 251 3.87 -9.27 15.87
N GLY A 252 4.03 -9.16 17.18
CA GLY A 252 4.01 -7.88 17.91
C GLY A 252 4.15 -8.03 19.39
N THR A 253 4.14 -6.91 20.10
CA THR A 253 4.16 -6.79 21.56
C THR A 253 3.13 -5.76 22.01
N THR A 254 2.98 -5.55 23.30
CA THR A 254 2.12 -4.48 23.85
C THR A 254 2.53 -3.09 23.37
N GLU A 255 3.84 -2.88 23.13
CA GLU A 255 4.37 -1.61 22.63
C GLU A 255 4.31 -1.53 21.08
N HIS A 256 4.41 -2.67 20.40
CA HIS A 256 4.36 -2.77 18.95
C HIS A 256 3.01 -3.35 18.51
N ASN A 257 1.99 -2.47 18.34
CA ASN A 257 0.60 -2.87 18.13
C ASN A 257 -0.17 -1.90 17.23
N ASN A 258 0.20 -1.84 15.95
CA ASN A 258 -0.54 -1.09 14.94
C ASN A 258 -1.94 -1.67 14.67
N ALA A 259 -2.11 -2.98 14.83
CA ALA A 259 -3.41 -3.63 14.64
C ALA A 259 -4.49 -3.03 15.54
N SER A 260 -4.17 -2.73 16.81
CA SER A 260 -5.12 -2.12 17.73
C SER A 260 -5.51 -0.69 17.33
N ILE A 261 -4.59 0.07 16.73
CA ILE A 261 -4.86 1.43 16.23
C ILE A 261 -5.79 1.36 15.03
N ILE A 262 -5.46 0.51 14.04
CA ILE A 262 -6.26 0.27 12.84
C ILE A 262 -7.69 -0.14 13.21
N ALA A 263 -7.84 -1.11 14.11
CA ALA A 263 -9.15 -1.59 14.57
C ALA A 263 -10.03 -0.48 15.14
N ARG A 264 -9.44 0.46 15.90
CA ARG A 264 -10.17 1.60 16.47
C ARG A 264 -10.53 2.68 15.45
N GLN A 265 -9.72 2.87 14.41
CA GLN A 265 -9.89 3.96 13.45
C GLN A 265 -10.66 3.56 12.19
N ALA A 266 -10.71 2.27 11.86
CA ALA A 266 -11.29 1.80 10.61
C ALA A 266 -12.74 2.25 10.41
N ALA A 267 -13.60 2.16 11.44
CA ALA A 267 -14.99 2.57 11.34
C ALA A 267 -15.15 4.10 11.15
N ARG A 268 -14.23 4.90 11.68
CA ARG A 268 -14.21 6.36 11.48
C ARG A 268 -13.85 6.69 10.04
N VAL A 269 -12.81 6.05 9.51
CA VAL A 269 -12.37 6.26 8.13
C VAL A 269 -13.43 5.78 7.13
N ALA A 270 -14.05 4.64 7.38
CA ALA A 270 -15.16 4.09 6.56
C ALA A 270 -16.47 4.94 6.61
N ALA A 271 -16.46 6.05 7.28
CA ALA A 271 -17.58 7.00 7.37
C ALA A 271 -17.20 8.39 6.81
N PHE A 272 -16.13 8.51 6.04
CA PHE A 272 -15.69 9.77 5.46
C PHE A 272 -16.57 10.23 4.29
N ARG A 273 -17.26 9.30 3.61
CA ARG A 273 -18.15 9.58 2.47
C ARG A 273 -19.47 8.79 2.48
#